data_a51c0612307b540da27d7e19d49b0aee
#
_entry.id   a51c0612307b540da27d7e19d49b0aee
#
_cell.length_a   1.000
_cell.length_b   1.000
_cell.length_c   1.000
_cell.angle_alpha   90.00
_cell.angle_beta   90.00
_cell.angle_gamma   90.00
#
_symmetry.space_group_name_H-M   'P 1'
#
loop_
_entity.id
_entity.type
_entity.pdbx_description
1 polymer ?
#
loop_
_entity_poly.entity_id
_entity_poly.type
_entity_poly.pdbx_seq_one_letter_code
_entity_poly.pdbx_strand_id
1 'polypeptide(L)'
;KTFYKLTERKGMKEKNYARQYGIINDFCKFLILNNYKDIYYENKKFSVINNYKPVILSDSEIKKIFQVMDNDMNKYRNKKNYKLHYSYSVLFRLIYSCGLRLSEVLKINTDDINFVENTIDIIDSKRHTSRIVVFSNSMKACLKDYINIFNIKDELLFKNSRNKIINGGTLRTFYKEILKKSNLNLNSHIHDLRHCFCNKAFNQMLEKGYDENVIMVYLYKYMGHKSIHETEYYLHFTDYNKKKIIDANDAFSKNLYEGVDLNA
;
A
#
# COMPACT_ATOMS: atom_id res chain seq x y z
N LYS A 1 -33.35 -7.38 14.82
CA LYS A 1 -33.91 -8.47 13.92
C LYS A 1 -34.04 -7.98 12.48
N THR A 2 -34.54 -6.77 12.23
CA THR A 2 -34.81 -6.23 10.88
C THR A 2 -33.52 -5.97 10.08
N PHE A 3 -32.47 -5.45 10.71
CA PHE A 3 -31.19 -5.17 10.06
C PHE A 3 -30.45 -6.48 9.67
N TYR A 4 -30.51 -7.50 10.51
CA TYR A 4 -29.99 -8.82 10.23
C TYR A 4 -30.59 -9.43 8.94
N LYS A 5 -31.91 -9.37 8.82
CA LYS A 5 -32.63 -9.88 7.63
C LYS A 5 -32.27 -9.13 6.35
N LEU A 6 -31.95 -7.82 6.45
CA LEU A 6 -31.55 -6.99 5.30
C LEU A 6 -30.15 -7.32 4.78
N THR A 7 -29.21 -7.66 5.67
CA THR A 7 -27.82 -7.98 5.30
C THR A 7 -27.70 -9.39 4.73
N GLU A 8 -28.41 -10.38 5.29
CA GLU A 8 -28.47 -11.74 4.75
C GLU A 8 -29.03 -11.77 3.32
N ARG A 9 -30.07 -10.99 3.03
CA ARG A 9 -30.69 -10.92 1.69
C ARG A 9 -29.77 -10.30 0.61
N LYS A 10 -28.70 -9.58 0.96
CA LYS A 10 -27.82 -8.87 0.01
C LYS A 10 -26.50 -9.58 -0.27
N GLY A 11 -26.25 -10.79 0.26
CA GLY A 11 -24.99 -11.52 0.05
C GLY A 11 -23.76 -10.73 0.53
N MET A 12 -23.90 -9.94 1.59
CA MET A 12 -22.82 -9.11 2.11
C MET A 12 -21.75 -9.98 2.74
N LYS A 13 -20.47 -9.74 2.38
CA LYS A 13 -19.34 -10.43 3.00
C LYS A 13 -19.32 -10.17 4.50
N GLU A 14 -19.03 -11.19 5.30
CA GLU A 14 -19.02 -11.15 6.77
C GLU A 14 -18.25 -9.97 7.36
N LYS A 15 -17.10 -9.63 6.77
CA LYS A 15 -16.30 -8.46 7.15
C LYS A 15 -17.04 -7.13 7.03
N ASN A 16 -17.84 -6.96 5.98
CA ASN A 16 -18.63 -5.74 5.77
C ASN A 16 -19.80 -5.69 6.75
N TYR A 17 -20.39 -6.85 7.01
CA TYR A 17 -21.43 -7.00 8.00
C TYR A 17 -20.93 -6.62 9.41
N ALA A 18 -19.83 -7.21 9.85
CA ALA A 18 -19.20 -6.91 11.14
C ALA A 18 -18.89 -5.41 11.31
N ARG A 19 -18.39 -4.76 10.24
CA ARG A 19 -18.12 -3.32 10.24
C ARG A 19 -19.40 -2.49 10.40
N GLN A 20 -20.46 -2.80 9.64
CA GLN A 20 -21.73 -2.06 9.73
C GLN A 20 -22.39 -2.25 11.09
N TYR A 21 -22.33 -3.46 11.61
CA TYR A 21 -22.82 -3.79 12.94
C TYR A 21 -22.10 -2.99 14.03
N GLY A 22 -20.75 -2.88 13.94
CA GLY A 22 -19.96 -2.05 14.84
C GLY A 22 -20.40 -0.60 14.85
N ILE A 23 -20.60 0.01 13.66
CA ILE A 23 -21.05 1.41 13.54
C ILE A 23 -22.42 1.59 14.21
N ILE A 24 -23.35 0.67 14.01
CA ILE A 24 -24.70 0.74 14.61
C ILE A 24 -24.60 0.59 16.13
N ASN A 25 -23.79 -0.35 16.61
CA ASN A 25 -23.60 -0.52 18.05
C ASN A 25 -23.01 0.73 18.70
N ASP A 26 -22.02 1.35 18.09
CA ASP A 26 -21.41 2.58 18.61
C ASP A 26 -22.43 3.74 18.61
N PHE A 27 -23.30 3.81 17.60
CA PHE A 27 -24.39 4.77 17.58
C PHE A 27 -25.43 4.50 18.66
N CYS A 28 -25.82 3.23 18.88
CA CYS A 28 -26.73 2.86 19.97
C CYS A 28 -26.14 3.20 21.35
N LYS A 29 -24.85 2.93 21.57
CA LYS A 29 -24.16 3.34 22.80
C LYS A 29 -24.18 4.85 23.00
N PHE A 30 -23.90 5.61 21.94
CA PHE A 30 -23.98 7.07 21.98
C PHE A 30 -25.38 7.55 22.39
N LEU A 31 -26.44 6.98 21.84
CA LEU A 31 -27.81 7.33 22.21
C LEU A 31 -28.09 7.02 23.67
N ILE A 32 -27.70 5.86 24.18
CA ILE A 32 -27.86 5.49 25.59
C ILE A 32 -27.12 6.47 26.51
N LEU A 33 -25.88 6.83 26.18
CA LEU A 33 -25.09 7.80 26.95
C LEU A 33 -25.73 9.22 26.96
N ASN A 34 -26.54 9.54 25.97
CA ASN A 34 -27.30 10.77 25.90
C ASN A 34 -28.75 10.64 26.43
N ASN A 35 -29.04 9.64 27.26
CA ASN A 35 -30.31 9.40 27.94
C ASN A 35 -31.53 9.14 27.03
N TYR A 36 -31.29 8.70 25.79
CA TYR A 36 -32.38 8.20 24.95
C TYR A 36 -32.87 6.85 25.49
N LYS A 37 -34.19 6.74 25.70
CA LYS A 37 -34.84 5.55 26.24
C LYS A 37 -35.18 4.55 25.12
N ASP A 38 -35.38 3.30 25.51
CA ASP A 38 -35.83 2.20 24.63
C ASP A 38 -34.84 1.83 23.51
N ILE A 39 -33.57 2.10 23.73
CA ILE A 39 -32.49 1.69 22.81
C ILE A 39 -31.97 0.33 23.24
N TYR A 40 -32.18 -0.67 22.38
CA TYR A 40 -31.61 -2.00 22.54
C TYR A 40 -30.49 -2.22 21.55
N TYR A 41 -29.33 -2.68 22.00
CA TYR A 41 -28.25 -3.18 21.16
C TYR A 41 -27.69 -4.49 21.73
N GLU A 42 -27.28 -5.36 20.84
CA GLU A 42 -26.65 -6.63 21.18
C GLU A 42 -25.12 -6.47 21.05
N ASN A 43 -24.38 -6.71 22.12
CA ASN A 43 -22.91 -6.61 22.08
C ASN A 43 -22.28 -7.87 21.48
N LYS A 44 -22.54 -8.11 20.19
CA LYS A 44 -21.99 -9.23 19.44
C LYS A 44 -20.62 -8.91 18.92
N LYS A 45 -19.61 -9.71 19.28
CA LYS A 45 -18.26 -9.64 18.72
C LYS A 45 -18.18 -10.54 17.50
N PHE A 46 -17.69 -9.99 16.39
CA PHE A 46 -17.39 -10.75 15.18
C PHE A 46 -15.89 -11.00 15.11
N SER A 47 -15.48 -12.26 15.06
CA SER A 47 -14.11 -12.64 14.80
C SER A 47 -13.88 -12.66 13.29
N VAL A 48 -13.52 -11.52 12.73
CA VAL A 48 -13.21 -11.43 11.30
C VAL A 48 -11.74 -11.75 11.10
N ILE A 49 -11.46 -12.94 10.63
CA ILE A 49 -10.10 -13.34 10.27
C ILE A 49 -9.69 -12.58 9.00
N ASN A 50 -8.64 -11.80 9.11
CA ASN A 50 -8.07 -11.11 7.95
C ASN A 50 -7.01 -12.01 7.29
N ASN A 51 -7.43 -12.83 6.33
CA ASN A 51 -6.56 -13.75 5.60
C ASN A 51 -5.74 -13.08 4.48
N TYR A 52 -5.76 -11.74 4.41
CA TYR A 52 -5.00 -11.04 3.37
C TYR A 52 -3.50 -11.14 3.68
N LYS A 53 -2.77 -11.75 2.76
CA LYS A 53 -1.31 -11.75 2.74
C LYS A 53 -0.84 -10.83 1.61
N PRO A 54 -0.01 -9.81 1.86
CA PRO A 54 0.55 -8.99 0.81
C PRO A 54 1.38 -9.82 -0.16
N VAL A 55 1.32 -9.44 -1.42
CA VAL A 55 2.18 -10.02 -2.45
C VAL A 55 3.44 -9.15 -2.55
N ILE A 56 4.59 -9.71 -2.18
CA ILE A 56 5.88 -9.05 -2.37
C ILE A 56 6.39 -9.43 -3.75
N LEU A 57 6.45 -8.42 -4.62
CA LEU A 57 6.89 -8.57 -6.00
C LEU A 57 8.42 -8.52 -6.06
N SER A 58 9.01 -9.41 -6.84
CA SER A 58 10.44 -9.37 -7.16
C SER A 58 10.80 -8.16 -8.03
N ASP A 59 12.08 -7.79 -8.06
CA ASP A 59 12.55 -6.67 -8.90
C ASP A 59 12.28 -6.92 -10.40
N SER A 60 12.34 -8.17 -10.85
CA SER A 60 12.00 -8.55 -12.23
C SER A 60 10.52 -8.36 -12.55
N GLU A 61 9.62 -8.72 -11.63
CA GLU A 61 8.18 -8.50 -11.77
C GLU A 61 7.82 -7.02 -11.76
N ILE A 62 8.40 -6.24 -10.85
CA ILE A 62 8.25 -4.78 -10.79
C ILE A 62 8.71 -4.14 -12.10
N LYS A 63 9.89 -4.53 -12.60
CA LYS A 63 10.41 -4.03 -13.88
C LYS A 63 9.44 -4.34 -15.03
N LYS A 64 8.92 -5.56 -15.08
CA LYS A 64 7.97 -5.99 -16.11
C LYS A 64 6.65 -5.19 -16.04
N ILE A 65 6.11 -4.97 -14.84
CA ILE A 65 4.91 -4.17 -14.63
C ILE A 65 5.10 -2.74 -15.16
N PHE A 66 6.20 -2.09 -14.81
CA PHE A 66 6.47 -0.72 -15.28
C PHE A 66 6.76 -0.65 -16.78
N GLN A 67 7.44 -1.65 -17.36
CA GLN A 67 7.60 -1.73 -18.81
C GLN A 67 6.25 -1.80 -19.54
N VAL A 68 5.32 -2.62 -19.04
CA VAL A 68 3.98 -2.73 -19.62
C VAL A 68 3.20 -1.44 -19.45
N MET A 69 3.32 -0.73 -18.32
CA MET A 69 2.72 0.60 -18.12
C MET A 69 3.25 1.63 -19.10
N ASP A 70 4.57 1.64 -19.35
CA ASP A 70 5.19 2.57 -20.31
C ASP A 70 4.77 2.25 -21.75
N ASN A 71 4.71 0.98 -22.11
CA ASN A 71 4.19 0.56 -23.40
C ASN A 71 2.71 0.96 -23.58
N ASP A 72 1.91 0.81 -22.53
CA ASP A 72 0.51 1.27 -22.54
C ASP A 72 0.44 2.79 -22.70
N MET A 73 1.20 3.55 -21.94
CA MET A 73 1.30 5.01 -22.07
C MET A 73 1.67 5.44 -23.49
N ASN A 74 2.68 4.82 -24.09
CA ASN A 74 3.16 5.15 -25.44
C ASN A 74 2.12 4.90 -26.53
N LYS A 75 1.23 3.91 -26.37
CA LYS A 75 0.08 3.68 -27.28
C LYS A 75 -0.88 4.85 -27.35
N TYR A 76 -0.89 5.71 -26.34
CA TYR A 76 -1.75 6.88 -26.25
C TYR A 76 -1.05 8.19 -26.57
N ARG A 77 0.25 8.19 -26.90
CA ARG A 77 1.11 9.39 -27.07
C ARG A 77 0.47 10.50 -27.91
N ASN A 78 -0.28 10.14 -28.95
CA ASN A 78 -0.95 11.10 -29.84
C ASN A 78 -2.48 11.08 -29.67
N LYS A 79 -3.00 10.62 -28.53
CA LYS A 79 -4.43 10.48 -28.28
C LYS A 79 -4.87 11.35 -27.11
N LYS A 80 -6.16 11.70 -27.08
CA LYS A 80 -6.79 12.51 -26.03
C LYS A 80 -6.50 12.03 -24.59
N ASN A 81 -6.30 10.72 -24.40
CA ASN A 81 -6.07 10.13 -23.07
C ASN A 81 -4.57 10.02 -22.69
N TYR A 82 -3.65 10.59 -23.47
CA TYR A 82 -2.21 10.47 -23.20
C TYR A 82 -1.84 10.96 -21.78
N LYS A 83 -2.32 12.17 -21.40
CA LYS A 83 -2.10 12.71 -20.04
C LYS A 83 -2.53 11.73 -18.95
N LEU A 84 -3.67 11.06 -19.12
CA LEU A 84 -4.21 10.13 -18.13
C LEU A 84 -3.33 8.89 -17.97
N HIS A 85 -2.91 8.27 -19.09
CA HIS A 85 -2.03 7.09 -19.05
C HIS A 85 -0.64 7.43 -18.53
N TYR A 86 -0.13 8.61 -18.86
CA TYR A 86 1.12 9.13 -18.30
C TYR A 86 0.99 9.33 -16.77
N SER A 87 -0.11 9.95 -16.34
CA SER A 87 -0.43 10.12 -14.93
C SER A 87 -0.39 8.79 -14.17
N TYR A 88 -0.95 7.72 -14.74
CA TYR A 88 -0.93 6.40 -14.12
C TYR A 88 0.49 5.88 -13.95
N SER A 89 1.32 5.98 -15.00
CA SER A 89 2.72 5.53 -14.93
C SER A 89 3.50 6.25 -13.82
N VAL A 90 3.38 7.57 -13.72
CA VAL A 90 4.05 8.37 -12.67
C VAL A 90 3.50 8.07 -11.28
N LEU A 91 2.16 7.99 -11.15
CA LEU A 91 1.47 7.72 -9.88
C LEU A 91 1.89 6.39 -9.27
N PHE A 92 1.92 5.31 -10.07
CA PHE A 92 2.31 4.00 -9.58
C PHE A 92 3.80 3.96 -9.19
N ARG A 93 4.66 4.69 -9.92
CA ARG A 93 6.07 4.85 -9.55
C ARG A 93 6.23 5.57 -8.21
N LEU A 94 5.45 6.60 -7.93
CA LEU A 94 5.47 7.27 -6.63
C LEU A 94 5.04 6.34 -5.50
N ILE A 95 3.99 5.53 -5.70
CA ILE A 95 3.58 4.54 -4.69
C ILE A 95 4.72 3.57 -4.39
N TYR A 96 5.36 3.04 -5.43
CA TYR A 96 6.44 2.07 -5.29
C TYR A 96 7.73 2.69 -4.74
N SER A 97 8.15 3.87 -5.22
CA SER A 97 9.45 4.46 -4.88
C SER A 97 9.47 5.25 -3.57
N CYS A 98 8.30 5.75 -3.13
CA CYS A 98 8.17 6.56 -1.91
C CYS A 98 7.30 5.89 -0.84
N GLY A 99 6.74 4.72 -1.11
CA GLY A 99 5.91 4.01 -0.16
C GLY A 99 4.59 4.71 0.18
N LEU A 100 4.03 5.51 -0.71
CA LEU A 100 2.83 6.29 -0.48
C LEU A 100 1.55 5.44 -0.53
N ARG A 101 0.52 5.87 0.22
CA ARG A 101 -0.83 5.31 0.05
C ARG A 101 -1.47 5.87 -1.23
N LEU A 102 -2.30 5.09 -1.89
CA LEU A 102 -3.03 5.57 -3.07
C LEU A 102 -3.80 6.88 -2.80
N SER A 103 -4.45 6.98 -1.64
CA SER A 103 -5.18 8.18 -1.25
C SER A 103 -4.31 9.39 -0.97
N GLU A 104 -3.05 9.20 -0.62
CA GLU A 104 -2.07 10.26 -0.41
C GLU A 104 -1.59 10.80 -1.77
N VAL A 105 -1.15 9.91 -2.66
CA VAL A 105 -0.67 10.29 -4.00
C VAL A 105 -1.74 11.07 -4.78
N LEU A 106 -3.00 10.66 -4.67
CA LEU A 106 -4.11 11.32 -5.36
C LEU A 106 -4.39 12.75 -4.86
N LYS A 107 -3.80 13.17 -3.75
CA LYS A 107 -4.01 14.50 -3.14
C LYS A 107 -2.79 15.40 -3.22
N ILE A 108 -1.68 14.92 -3.79
CA ILE A 108 -0.47 15.72 -3.94
C ILE A 108 -0.76 16.90 -4.87
N ASN A 109 -0.44 18.11 -4.41
CA ASN A 109 -0.36 19.30 -5.21
C ASN A 109 1.09 19.53 -5.67
N THR A 110 1.27 20.33 -6.71
CA THR A 110 2.61 20.73 -7.17
C THR A 110 3.41 21.44 -6.09
N ASP A 111 2.75 22.22 -5.24
CA ASP A 111 3.37 22.99 -4.14
C ASP A 111 3.84 22.10 -3.00
N ASP A 112 3.32 20.87 -2.89
CA ASP A 112 3.79 19.91 -1.90
C ASP A 112 5.16 19.31 -2.27
N ILE A 113 5.68 19.58 -3.50
CA ILE A 113 6.89 18.96 -4.03
C ILE A 113 8.08 19.93 -3.96
N ASN A 114 9.06 19.59 -3.14
CA ASN A 114 10.33 20.31 -3.09
C ASN A 114 11.37 19.62 -3.97
N PHE A 115 11.66 20.19 -5.14
CA PHE A 115 12.64 19.67 -6.07
C PHE A 115 14.10 19.98 -5.68
N VAL A 116 14.34 20.87 -4.73
CA VAL A 116 15.69 21.13 -4.21
C VAL A 116 16.08 19.99 -3.28
N GLU A 117 15.24 19.73 -2.29
CA GLU A 117 15.46 18.71 -1.26
C GLU A 117 15.06 17.29 -1.70
N ASN A 118 14.42 17.13 -2.86
CA ASN A 118 13.81 15.86 -3.32
C ASN A 118 12.78 15.28 -2.32
N THR A 119 11.90 16.12 -1.83
CA THR A 119 10.88 15.76 -0.83
C THR A 119 9.47 16.07 -1.29
N ILE A 120 8.49 15.37 -0.70
CA ILE A 120 7.06 15.65 -0.84
C ILE A 120 6.45 15.74 0.54
N ASP A 121 5.72 16.81 0.80
CA ASP A 121 4.96 16.99 2.03
C ASP A 121 3.62 16.23 1.92
N ILE A 122 3.42 15.26 2.81
CA ILE A 122 2.20 14.47 2.87
C ILE A 122 1.35 14.97 4.03
N ILE A 123 0.27 15.66 3.69
CA ILE A 123 -0.66 16.24 4.66
C ILE A 123 -1.83 15.28 4.88
N ASP A 124 -1.95 14.70 6.08
CA ASP A 124 -3.14 13.93 6.48
C ASP A 124 -4.14 14.84 7.20
N SER A 125 -5.04 15.46 6.43
CA SER A 125 -6.08 16.37 6.92
C SER A 125 -7.02 15.73 7.96
N LYS A 126 -7.10 14.40 8.01
CA LYS A 126 -7.96 13.67 8.97
C LYS A 126 -7.32 13.48 10.34
N ARG A 127 -6.00 13.62 10.46
CA ARG A 127 -5.25 13.26 11.68
C ARG A 127 -4.31 14.33 12.18
N HIS A 128 -4.23 15.50 11.51
CA HIS A 128 -3.26 16.55 11.80
C HIS A 128 -1.80 16.03 11.86
N THR A 129 -1.51 14.91 11.21
CA THR A 129 -0.17 14.35 11.09
C THR A 129 0.33 14.57 9.68
N SER A 130 1.30 15.44 9.54
CA SER A 130 2.08 15.59 8.31
C SER A 130 3.37 14.79 8.41
N ARG A 131 3.85 14.31 7.28
CA ARG A 131 5.17 13.71 7.17
C ARG A 131 5.80 14.06 5.84
N ILE A 132 7.12 14.08 5.83
CA ILE A 132 7.90 14.28 4.63
C ILE A 132 8.30 12.91 4.09
N VAL A 133 8.16 12.70 2.78
CA VAL A 133 8.70 11.55 2.08
C VAL A 133 9.76 12.00 1.07
N VAL A 134 10.76 11.18 0.86
CA VAL A 134 11.88 11.46 -0.05
C VAL A 134 11.72 10.71 -1.36
N PHE A 135 12.23 11.27 -2.45
CA PHE A 135 12.29 10.60 -3.74
C PHE A 135 13.69 10.68 -4.38
N SER A 136 13.98 9.71 -5.24
CA SER A 136 15.27 9.61 -5.94
C SER A 136 15.39 10.63 -7.07
N ASN A 137 16.64 10.85 -7.53
CA ASN A 137 16.89 11.71 -8.69
C ASN A 137 16.20 11.19 -9.97
N SER A 138 16.05 9.88 -10.15
CA SER A 138 15.29 9.31 -11.27
C SER A 138 13.80 9.64 -11.16
N MET A 139 13.23 9.61 -9.95
CA MET A 139 11.84 10.02 -9.74
C MET A 139 11.67 11.54 -9.92
N LYS A 140 12.68 12.35 -9.52
CA LYS A 140 12.72 13.79 -9.79
C LYS A 140 12.61 14.10 -11.29
N ALA A 141 13.42 13.43 -12.11
CA ALA A 141 13.37 13.58 -13.55
C ALA A 141 11.97 13.24 -14.09
N CYS A 142 11.42 12.09 -13.68
CA CYS A 142 10.09 11.63 -14.09
C CYS A 142 8.97 12.63 -13.71
N LEU A 143 9.03 13.22 -12.52
CA LEU A 143 8.07 14.23 -12.05
C LEU A 143 8.20 15.53 -12.84
N LYS A 144 9.44 16.02 -13.06
CA LYS A 144 9.69 17.23 -13.83
C LYS A 144 9.20 17.08 -15.27
N ASP A 145 9.49 15.96 -15.92
CA ASP A 145 9.02 15.67 -17.28
C ASP A 145 7.49 15.69 -17.35
N TYR A 146 6.84 15.01 -16.40
CA TYR A 146 5.38 14.98 -16.34
C TYR A 146 4.77 16.38 -16.16
N ILE A 147 5.29 17.18 -15.22
CA ILE A 147 4.81 18.54 -14.94
C ILE A 147 5.05 19.43 -16.14
N ASN A 148 6.23 19.37 -16.76
CA ASN A 148 6.58 20.21 -17.92
C ASN A 148 5.78 19.85 -19.16
N ILE A 149 5.66 18.57 -19.52
CA ILE A 149 4.93 18.11 -20.72
C ILE A 149 3.46 18.55 -20.67
N PHE A 150 2.84 18.50 -19.49
CA PHE A 150 1.42 18.81 -19.35
C PHE A 150 1.15 20.20 -18.74
N ASN A 151 2.20 21.03 -18.56
CA ASN A 151 2.14 22.38 -18.00
C ASN A 151 1.27 22.47 -16.74
N ILE A 152 1.57 21.59 -15.75
CA ILE A 152 0.83 21.50 -14.49
C ILE A 152 1.37 22.57 -13.54
N LYS A 153 0.51 23.49 -13.08
CA LYS A 153 0.90 24.60 -12.18
C LYS A 153 -0.14 24.75 -11.07
N ASP A 154 0.35 24.92 -9.84
CA ASP A 154 -0.42 25.29 -8.65
C ASP A 154 -1.72 24.51 -8.48
N GLU A 155 -1.65 23.19 -8.68
CA GLU A 155 -2.82 22.35 -8.71
C GLU A 155 -2.52 20.88 -8.32
N LEU A 156 -3.59 20.10 -8.16
CA LEU A 156 -3.48 18.66 -8.00
C LEU A 156 -2.63 18.05 -9.12
N LEU A 157 -1.59 17.32 -8.72
CA LEU A 157 -0.64 16.69 -9.63
C LEU A 157 -1.34 15.72 -10.60
N PHE A 158 -2.30 14.94 -10.09
CA PHE A 158 -2.99 13.91 -10.87
C PHE A 158 -4.48 14.18 -11.00
N LYS A 159 -4.89 14.58 -12.19
CA LYS A 159 -6.29 14.86 -12.55
C LYS A 159 -6.78 13.97 -13.69
N ASN A 160 -8.06 13.65 -13.66
CA ASN A 160 -8.73 13.03 -14.80
C ASN A 160 -9.07 14.05 -15.88
N SER A 161 -9.63 13.59 -17.01
CA SER A 161 -10.04 14.45 -18.14
C SER A 161 -11.08 15.53 -17.80
N ARG A 162 -11.71 15.46 -16.65
CA ARG A 162 -12.68 16.44 -16.15
C ARG A 162 -12.11 17.34 -15.05
N ASN A 163 -10.78 17.43 -14.95
CA ASN A 163 -10.05 18.20 -13.93
C ASN A 163 -10.38 17.82 -12.46
N LYS A 164 -10.83 16.59 -12.23
CA LYS A 164 -11.13 16.06 -10.88
C LYS A 164 -10.10 15.00 -10.47
N ILE A 165 -10.03 14.75 -9.17
CA ILE A 165 -9.23 13.65 -8.61
C ILE A 165 -9.56 12.34 -9.35
N ILE A 166 -8.52 11.58 -9.71
CA ILE A 166 -8.68 10.27 -10.35
C ILE A 166 -9.38 9.31 -9.40
N ASN A 167 -10.37 8.58 -9.91
CA ASN A 167 -11.08 7.60 -9.09
C ASN A 167 -10.19 6.39 -8.79
N GLY A 168 -10.05 6.05 -7.50
CA GLY A 168 -9.26 4.90 -7.07
C GLY A 168 -9.79 3.55 -7.60
N GLY A 169 -11.07 3.44 -7.91
CA GLY A 169 -11.65 2.27 -8.58
C GLY A 169 -11.08 2.06 -9.99
N THR A 170 -11.02 3.13 -10.78
CA THR A 170 -10.42 3.12 -12.12
C THR A 170 -8.96 2.68 -12.08
N LEU A 171 -8.18 3.19 -11.11
CA LEU A 171 -6.78 2.80 -10.94
C LEU A 171 -6.63 1.32 -10.56
N ARG A 172 -7.53 0.78 -9.73
CA ARG A 172 -7.51 -0.67 -9.41
C ARG A 172 -7.81 -1.53 -10.62
N THR A 173 -8.76 -1.12 -11.47
CA THR A 173 -9.06 -1.81 -12.73
C THR A 173 -7.87 -1.74 -13.68
N PHE A 174 -7.28 -0.56 -13.86
CA PHE A 174 -6.08 -0.38 -14.68
C PHE A 174 -4.92 -1.26 -14.19
N TYR A 175 -4.63 -1.28 -12.89
CA TYR A 175 -3.56 -2.11 -12.34
C TYR A 175 -3.78 -3.60 -12.62
N LYS A 176 -5.00 -4.10 -12.47
CA LYS A 176 -5.34 -5.49 -12.82
C LYS A 176 -5.11 -5.80 -14.30
N GLU A 177 -5.43 -4.87 -15.19
CA GLU A 177 -5.18 -5.01 -16.62
C GLU A 177 -3.67 -5.06 -16.92
N ILE A 178 -2.88 -4.23 -16.24
CA ILE A 178 -1.41 -4.24 -16.36
C ILE A 178 -0.84 -5.58 -15.89
N LEU A 179 -1.28 -6.10 -14.74
CA LEU A 179 -0.86 -7.42 -14.25
C LEU A 179 -1.16 -8.52 -15.27
N LYS A 180 -2.36 -8.51 -15.85
CA LYS A 180 -2.75 -9.46 -16.91
C LYS A 180 -1.87 -9.32 -18.16
N LYS A 181 -1.64 -8.11 -18.65
CA LYS A 181 -0.76 -7.82 -19.80
C LYS A 181 0.71 -8.20 -19.53
N SER A 182 1.12 -8.19 -18.27
CA SER A 182 2.46 -8.60 -17.84
C SER A 182 2.61 -10.13 -17.78
N ASN A 183 1.58 -10.92 -18.05
CA ASN A 183 1.55 -12.37 -17.85
C ASN A 183 2.02 -12.78 -16.44
N LEU A 184 1.65 -11.97 -15.45
CA LEU A 184 1.90 -12.27 -14.05
C LEU A 184 0.59 -12.77 -13.45
N ASN A 185 0.55 -14.05 -13.09
CA ASN A 185 -0.60 -14.66 -12.42
C ASN A 185 -0.57 -14.32 -10.93
N LEU A 186 -0.71 -13.02 -10.62
CA LEU A 186 -0.57 -12.50 -9.28
C LEU A 186 -1.90 -11.93 -8.79
N ASN A 187 -2.28 -12.32 -7.60
CA ASN A 187 -3.40 -11.69 -6.88
C ASN A 187 -2.93 -10.43 -6.13
N SER A 188 -2.15 -9.58 -6.82
CA SER A 188 -1.57 -8.36 -6.27
C SER A 188 -2.54 -7.18 -6.35
N HIS A 189 -2.43 -6.29 -5.37
CA HIS A 189 -3.19 -5.05 -5.26
C HIS A 189 -2.26 -3.83 -5.32
N ILE A 190 -2.79 -2.65 -5.60
CA ILE A 190 -1.98 -1.40 -5.63
C ILE A 190 -1.20 -1.20 -4.31
N HIS A 191 -1.80 -1.58 -3.20
CA HIS A 191 -1.17 -1.44 -1.88
C HIS A 191 0.07 -2.32 -1.71
N ASP A 192 0.17 -3.41 -2.48
CA ASP A 192 1.35 -4.29 -2.44
C ASP A 192 2.61 -3.61 -2.99
N LEU A 193 2.48 -2.62 -3.88
CA LEU A 193 3.62 -1.81 -4.30
C LEU A 193 4.25 -1.03 -3.13
N ARG A 194 3.42 -0.55 -2.21
CA ARG A 194 3.89 0.08 -0.98
C ARG A 194 4.48 -0.97 -0.02
N HIS A 195 3.94 -2.17 0.01
CA HIS A 195 4.53 -3.28 0.75
C HIS A 195 5.91 -3.65 0.20
N CYS A 196 6.07 -3.70 -1.12
CA CYS A 196 7.37 -3.92 -1.76
C CYS A 196 8.40 -2.83 -1.39
N PHE A 197 7.99 -1.55 -1.38
CA PHE A 197 8.86 -0.47 -0.91
C PHE A 197 9.35 -0.70 0.52
N CYS A 198 8.43 -0.98 1.44
CA CYS A 198 8.76 -1.18 2.85
C CYS A 198 9.72 -2.36 3.04
N ASN A 199 9.43 -3.50 2.39
CA ASN A 199 10.28 -4.68 2.43
C ASN A 199 11.68 -4.40 1.86
N LYS A 200 11.75 -3.73 0.71
CA LYS A 200 13.03 -3.37 0.07
C LYS A 200 13.85 -2.41 0.93
N ALA A 201 13.22 -1.36 1.48
CA ALA A 201 13.89 -0.41 2.35
C ALA A 201 14.40 -1.09 3.63
N PHE A 202 13.61 -1.97 4.22
CA PHE A 202 14.00 -2.76 5.38
C PHE A 202 15.25 -3.60 5.10
N ASN A 203 15.24 -4.39 4.03
CA ASN A 203 16.37 -5.26 3.66
C ASN A 203 17.63 -4.43 3.36
N GLN A 204 17.52 -3.32 2.61
CA GLN A 204 18.66 -2.45 2.31
C GLN A 204 19.28 -1.83 3.56
N MET A 205 18.47 -1.49 4.57
CA MET A 205 19.00 -0.97 5.84
C MET A 205 19.66 -2.08 6.67
N LEU A 206 19.12 -3.29 6.68
CA LEU A 206 19.75 -4.46 7.30
C LEU A 206 21.12 -4.77 6.67
N GLU A 207 21.20 -4.78 5.34
CA GLU A 207 22.45 -5.00 4.60
C GLU A 207 23.52 -3.95 4.92
N LYS A 208 23.10 -2.72 5.28
CA LYS A 208 23.98 -1.65 5.77
C LYS A 208 24.36 -1.77 7.25
N GLY A 209 23.88 -2.80 7.95
CA GLY A 209 24.21 -3.08 9.34
C GLY A 209 23.39 -2.32 10.38
N TYR A 210 22.26 -1.69 10.00
CA TYR A 210 21.37 -1.06 10.99
C TYR A 210 20.63 -2.12 11.81
N ASP A 211 20.40 -1.81 13.10
CA ASP A 211 19.63 -2.66 13.99
C ASP A 211 18.16 -2.75 13.54
N GLU A 212 17.60 -3.96 13.62
CA GLU A 212 16.23 -4.27 13.17
C GLU A 212 15.17 -3.41 13.87
N ASN A 213 15.30 -3.17 15.19
CA ASN A 213 14.35 -2.36 15.94
C ASN A 213 14.43 -0.88 15.53
N VAL A 214 15.63 -0.40 15.24
CA VAL A 214 15.85 0.97 14.72
C VAL A 214 15.18 1.12 13.36
N ILE A 215 15.39 0.17 12.45
CA ILE A 215 14.75 0.16 11.13
C ILE A 215 13.23 0.18 11.26
N MET A 216 12.68 -0.63 12.17
CA MET A 216 11.23 -0.70 12.41
C MET A 216 10.64 0.63 12.84
N VAL A 217 11.29 1.32 13.78
CA VAL A 217 10.83 2.64 14.24
C VAL A 217 10.90 3.68 13.12
N TYR A 218 11.97 3.65 12.32
CA TYR A 218 12.10 4.54 11.16
C TYR A 218 11.00 4.30 10.13
N LEU A 219 10.82 3.06 9.71
CA LEU A 219 9.80 2.70 8.72
C LEU A 219 8.39 2.96 9.23
N TYR A 220 8.10 2.68 10.51
CA TYR A 220 6.82 3.01 11.15
C TYR A 220 6.48 4.49 10.98
N LYS A 221 7.42 5.39 11.33
CA LYS A 221 7.24 6.85 11.21
C LYS A 221 7.16 7.29 9.75
N TYR A 222 8.09 6.83 8.92
CA TYR A 222 8.14 7.17 7.49
C TYR A 222 6.88 6.77 6.74
N MET A 223 6.40 5.56 6.97
CA MET A 223 5.18 5.04 6.35
C MET A 223 3.90 5.69 6.90
N GLY A 224 3.95 6.37 8.04
CA GLY A 224 2.77 6.89 8.72
C GLY A 224 1.78 5.80 9.09
N HIS A 225 2.28 4.71 9.69
CA HIS A 225 1.48 3.62 10.23
C HIS A 225 0.79 4.05 11.53
N LYS A 226 -0.33 3.41 11.87
CA LYS A 226 -1.06 3.69 13.11
C LYS A 226 -0.47 2.99 14.31
N SER A 227 0.12 1.82 14.08
CA SER A 227 0.76 1.01 15.10
C SER A 227 2.02 0.36 14.52
N ILE A 228 2.94 0.00 15.39
CA ILE A 228 4.16 -0.68 15.00
C ILE A 228 3.84 -2.06 14.40
N HIS A 229 2.76 -2.71 14.84
CA HIS A 229 2.29 -3.99 14.31
C HIS A 229 1.96 -3.94 12.80
N GLU A 230 1.57 -2.77 12.26
CA GLU A 230 1.42 -2.60 10.82
C GLU A 230 2.77 -2.73 10.09
N THR A 231 3.87 -2.45 10.77
CA THR A 231 5.24 -2.55 10.24
C THR A 231 5.85 -3.93 10.53
N GLU A 232 5.60 -4.53 11.71
CA GLU A 232 6.04 -5.89 12.08
C GLU A 232 5.56 -6.94 11.08
N TYR A 233 4.40 -6.71 10.47
CA TYR A 233 3.86 -7.60 9.45
C TYR A 233 4.82 -7.79 8.26
N TYR A 234 5.70 -6.82 7.98
CA TYR A 234 6.70 -6.90 6.91
C TYR A 234 7.92 -7.74 7.29
N LEU A 235 8.23 -7.86 8.57
CA LEU A 235 9.36 -8.66 9.07
C LEU A 235 9.22 -10.14 8.70
N HIS A 236 8.00 -10.66 8.75
CA HIS A 236 7.73 -12.07 8.45
C HIS A 236 7.94 -12.45 6.98
N PHE A 237 8.11 -11.46 6.09
CA PHE A 237 8.24 -11.67 4.65
C PHE A 237 9.63 -11.29 4.10
N THR A 238 10.59 -10.94 4.95
CA THR A 238 11.94 -10.63 4.48
C THR A 238 12.71 -11.90 4.17
N ASP A 239 13.44 -11.90 3.04
CA ASP A 239 14.34 -13.01 2.69
C ASP A 239 15.47 -13.15 3.73
N TYR A 240 15.82 -12.06 4.41
CA TYR A 240 16.75 -12.05 5.54
C TYR A 240 16.25 -12.92 6.70
N ASN A 241 14.98 -12.76 7.12
CA ASN A 241 14.41 -13.57 8.20
C ASN A 241 14.25 -15.04 7.80
N LYS A 242 13.89 -15.32 6.54
CA LYS A 242 13.89 -16.70 6.03
C LYS A 242 15.27 -17.31 6.10
N LYS A 243 16.30 -16.59 5.63
CA LYS A 243 17.69 -17.05 5.67
C LYS A 243 18.16 -17.29 7.10
N LYS A 244 17.86 -16.36 8.02
CA LYS A 244 18.21 -16.48 9.45
C LYS A 244 17.54 -17.73 10.11
N ILE A 245 16.29 -18.01 9.74
CA ILE A 245 15.57 -19.22 10.20
C ILE A 245 16.20 -20.47 9.59
N ILE A 246 16.55 -20.46 8.31
CA ILE A 246 17.22 -21.58 7.64
C ILE A 246 18.59 -21.84 8.28
N ASP A 247 19.42 -20.80 8.43
CA ASP A 247 20.76 -20.89 9.02
C ASP A 247 20.68 -21.39 10.48
N ALA A 248 19.69 -20.93 11.26
CA ALA A 248 19.45 -21.41 12.62
C ALA A 248 18.99 -22.88 12.65
N ASN A 249 18.11 -23.28 11.72
CA ASN A 249 17.66 -24.65 11.60
C ASN A 249 18.80 -25.58 11.12
N ASP A 250 19.64 -25.11 10.21
CA ASP A 250 20.81 -25.86 9.74
C ASP A 250 21.83 -26.07 10.87
N ALA A 251 22.08 -25.03 11.69
CA ALA A 251 22.93 -25.13 12.85
C ALA A 251 22.36 -26.09 13.91
N PHE A 252 21.05 -26.04 14.15
CA PHE A 252 20.34 -26.96 15.04
C PHE A 252 20.37 -28.40 14.52
N SER A 253 20.12 -28.58 13.21
CA SER A 253 20.11 -29.89 12.56
C SER A 253 21.50 -30.54 12.58
N LYS A 254 22.57 -29.78 12.33
CA LYS A 254 23.96 -30.29 12.45
C LYS A 254 24.23 -30.88 13.84
N ASN A 255 23.84 -30.18 14.90
CA ASN A 255 24.01 -30.66 16.27
C ASN A 255 23.18 -31.91 16.59
N LEU A 256 22.04 -32.11 15.90
CA LEU A 256 21.17 -33.30 16.09
C LEU A 256 21.68 -34.52 15.33
N TYR A 257 22.39 -34.33 14.25
CA TYR A 257 22.83 -35.39 13.34
C TYR A 257 24.35 -35.66 13.43
N GLU A 258 25.09 -34.91 14.27
CA GLU A 258 26.50 -35.25 14.60
C GLU A 258 26.55 -36.60 15.29
N GLY A 259 26.92 -37.63 14.53
CA GLY A 259 27.05 -39.01 14.99
C GLY A 259 26.03 -40.02 14.45
N VAL A 260 25.12 -39.57 13.57
CA VAL A 260 24.19 -40.47 12.87
C VAL A 260 24.70 -40.69 11.47
N ASP A 261 25.09 -41.92 11.16
CA ASP A 261 25.46 -42.34 9.82
C ASP A 261 24.17 -42.46 8.99
N LEU A 262 23.91 -41.50 8.10
CA LEU A 262 22.71 -41.45 7.24
C LEU A 262 22.81 -42.40 6.03
N ASN A 263 23.89 -43.19 5.91
CA ASN A 263 24.14 -44.14 4.85
C ASN A 263 24.18 -45.61 5.32
N ALA A 264 23.63 -45.90 6.50
CA ALA A 264 23.53 -47.30 7.01
C ALA A 264 22.18 -47.93 6.64
#